data_5763f15737a2fbddbf939a2e4c561a1d
#
_entry.id   5763f15737a2fbddbf939a2e4c561a1d
#
_cell.length_a   1.000
_cell.length_b   1.000
_cell.length_c   1.000
_cell.angle_alpha   90.00
_cell.angle_beta   90.00
_cell.angle_gamma   90.00
#
_symmetry.space_group_name_H-M   'P 1'
#
loop_
_entity.id
_entity.type
_entity.pdbx_description
1 polymer ?
#
loop_
_entity_poly.entity_id
_entity_poly.type
_entity_poly.pdbx_seq_one_letter_code
_entity_poly.pdbx_strand_id
1 'polypeptide(L)'
;MISKSGLQRLANREKIGLGILEKDYVLNEVLEGLSLVPQLNELLVFKGGTALRKAYFPDWRYSEDLGFTAKWNISQEELSHFLDRWYKEVEEASQVRLFTKMLYKPNGYARVRSQFFGPLNHPGLIFFDISFDEPLCLEPEHRKVLVDPFQSKNRKILVYPLEEILAEKLRSLLERGKARDYYDVWRLLKEKSTMFDTEILKEVFYKKITHKNIQFNGLDSFILKDREILERYWMNELGHQINQLPLLVEVLSELPSMLANIF
;
A
#
# COMPACT_ATOMS: atom_id res chain seq x y z
N MET A 1 -7.49 -22.23 3.94
CA MET A 1 -8.14 -21.01 4.49
C MET A 1 -8.19 -21.06 6.02
N ILE A 2 -7.97 -19.93 6.72
CA ILE A 2 -8.21 -19.85 8.17
C ILE A 2 -9.71 -20.03 8.47
N SER A 3 -10.05 -20.68 9.59
CA SER A 3 -11.45 -20.80 9.99
C SER A 3 -12.01 -19.47 10.53
N LYS A 4 -13.34 -19.28 10.46
CA LYS A 4 -14.03 -18.11 11.02
C LYS A 4 -13.70 -17.92 12.51
N SER A 5 -13.69 -19.01 13.30
CA SER A 5 -13.33 -18.97 14.72
C SER A 5 -11.86 -18.61 14.95
N GLY A 6 -10.95 -19.07 14.06
CA GLY A 6 -9.55 -18.70 14.09
C GLY A 6 -9.35 -17.20 13.83
N LEU A 7 -10.02 -16.67 12.80
CA LEU A 7 -9.99 -15.25 12.48
C LEU A 7 -10.54 -14.40 13.62
N GLN A 8 -11.65 -14.84 14.28
CA GLN A 8 -12.22 -14.13 15.43
C GLN A 8 -11.26 -14.06 16.63
N ARG A 9 -10.54 -15.18 16.92
CA ARG A 9 -9.53 -15.18 17.99
C ARG A 9 -8.38 -14.22 17.69
N LEU A 10 -7.93 -14.16 16.43
CA LEU A 10 -6.90 -13.22 16.01
C LEU A 10 -7.40 -11.77 16.11
N ALA A 11 -8.61 -11.46 15.64
CA ALA A 11 -9.20 -10.13 15.72
C ALA A 11 -9.27 -9.62 17.17
N ASN A 12 -9.68 -10.48 18.10
CA ASN A 12 -9.71 -10.14 19.52
C ASN A 12 -8.32 -9.90 20.12
N ARG A 13 -7.32 -10.73 19.73
CA ARG A 13 -5.92 -10.58 20.16
C ARG A 13 -5.30 -9.29 19.65
N GLU A 14 -5.47 -9.01 18.37
CA GLU A 14 -4.92 -7.81 17.71
C GLU A 14 -5.75 -6.54 18.02
N LYS A 15 -6.92 -6.68 18.66
CA LYS A 15 -7.87 -5.58 18.95
C LYS A 15 -8.29 -4.81 17.69
N ILE A 16 -8.46 -5.51 16.59
CA ILE A 16 -8.85 -5.00 15.28
C ILE A 16 -10.20 -5.55 14.86
N GLY A 17 -11.00 -4.74 14.14
CA GLY A 17 -12.28 -5.18 13.61
C GLY A 17 -12.17 -6.42 12.72
N LEU A 18 -13.10 -7.38 12.91
CA LEU A 18 -13.06 -8.67 12.22
C LEU A 18 -13.04 -8.54 10.70
N GLY A 19 -13.78 -7.58 10.12
CA GLY A 19 -13.79 -7.34 8.68
C GLY A 19 -12.47 -6.77 8.14
N ILE A 20 -11.77 -5.95 8.96
CA ILE A 20 -10.44 -5.42 8.61
C ILE A 20 -9.42 -6.55 8.58
N LEU A 21 -9.46 -7.44 9.59
CA LEU A 21 -8.55 -8.57 9.66
C LEU A 21 -8.83 -9.60 8.56
N GLU A 22 -10.12 -9.81 8.18
CA GLU A 22 -10.45 -10.65 7.02
C GLU A 22 -9.89 -10.06 5.73
N LYS A 23 -10.06 -8.75 5.52
CA LYS A 23 -9.50 -8.08 4.35
C LYS A 23 -7.97 -8.20 4.34
N ASP A 24 -7.30 -7.98 5.47
CA ASP A 24 -5.84 -8.13 5.61
C ASP A 24 -5.38 -9.56 5.27
N TYR A 25 -6.13 -10.58 5.71
CA TYR A 25 -5.92 -11.99 5.32
C TYR A 25 -6.04 -12.19 3.81
N VAL A 26 -7.12 -11.68 3.21
CA VAL A 26 -7.35 -11.80 1.77
C VAL A 26 -6.25 -11.11 0.97
N LEU A 27 -5.80 -9.91 1.38
CA LEU A 27 -4.67 -9.23 0.74
C LEU A 27 -3.37 -10.06 0.79
N ASN A 28 -3.11 -10.77 1.89
CA ASN A 28 -1.97 -11.69 1.97
C ASN A 28 -2.07 -12.82 0.93
N GLU A 29 -3.23 -13.48 0.86
CA GLU A 29 -3.43 -14.59 -0.07
C GLU A 29 -3.33 -14.11 -1.53
N VAL A 30 -3.82 -12.90 -1.82
CA VAL A 30 -3.71 -12.28 -3.13
C VAL A 30 -2.25 -12.00 -3.48
N LEU A 31 -1.47 -11.39 -2.58
CA LEU A 31 -0.05 -11.10 -2.81
C LEU A 31 0.79 -12.39 -2.94
N GLU A 32 0.55 -13.37 -2.09
CA GLU A 32 1.21 -14.68 -2.22
C GLU A 32 0.81 -15.40 -3.52
N GLY A 33 -0.45 -15.27 -3.96
CA GLY A 33 -0.93 -15.77 -5.24
C GLY A 33 -0.29 -15.11 -6.46
N LEU A 34 0.08 -13.82 -6.35
CA LEU A 34 0.79 -13.10 -7.42
C LEU A 34 2.09 -13.81 -7.81
N SER A 35 2.83 -14.33 -6.83
CA SER A 35 4.09 -15.05 -7.06
C SER A 35 3.92 -16.35 -7.87
N LEU A 36 2.70 -16.87 -8.00
CA LEU A 36 2.37 -18.08 -8.76
C LEU A 36 2.09 -17.79 -10.24
N VAL A 37 2.03 -16.50 -10.62
CA VAL A 37 1.85 -16.06 -12.00
C VAL A 37 3.12 -15.33 -12.45
N PRO A 38 4.17 -16.03 -12.93
CA PRO A 38 5.50 -15.45 -13.15
C PRO A 38 5.50 -14.19 -14.01
N GLN A 39 4.76 -14.19 -15.14
CA GLN A 39 4.70 -13.04 -16.04
C GLN A 39 4.08 -11.81 -15.34
N LEU A 40 3.05 -12.01 -14.52
CA LEU A 40 2.41 -10.92 -13.78
C LEU A 40 3.27 -10.46 -12.60
N ASN A 41 3.95 -11.38 -11.91
CA ASN A 41 4.90 -11.06 -10.85
C ASN A 41 6.11 -10.26 -11.34
N GLU A 42 6.57 -10.49 -12.57
CA GLU A 42 7.62 -9.69 -13.21
C GLU A 42 7.10 -8.34 -13.72
N LEU A 43 5.83 -8.26 -14.10
CA LEU A 43 5.22 -7.02 -14.57
C LEU A 43 4.94 -6.03 -13.44
N LEU A 44 4.39 -6.51 -12.32
CA LEU A 44 3.83 -5.67 -11.26
C LEU A 44 4.83 -5.46 -10.12
N VAL A 45 5.17 -4.20 -9.86
CA VAL A 45 5.98 -3.79 -8.72
C VAL A 45 5.06 -3.22 -7.63
N PHE A 46 4.99 -3.89 -6.49
CA PHE A 46 4.13 -3.55 -5.38
C PHE A 46 4.60 -2.29 -4.65
N LYS A 47 3.66 -1.38 -4.34
CA LYS A 47 3.97 -0.07 -3.75
C LYS A 47 2.87 0.42 -2.79
N GLY A 48 3.11 1.59 -2.21
CA GLY A 48 2.12 2.31 -1.39
C GLY A 48 2.07 1.87 0.07
N GLY A 49 1.03 2.32 0.79
CA GLY A 49 0.88 2.07 2.23
C GLY A 49 0.77 0.59 2.59
N THR A 50 0.13 -0.21 1.72
CA THR A 50 0.01 -1.65 1.93
C THR A 50 1.36 -2.34 1.77
N ALA A 51 2.26 -1.86 0.89
CA ALA A 51 3.61 -2.39 0.76
C ALA A 51 4.44 -2.17 2.04
N LEU A 52 4.24 -1.06 2.75
CA LEU A 52 4.90 -0.84 4.05
C LEU A 52 4.56 -1.96 5.04
N ARG A 53 3.29 -2.36 5.14
CA ARG A 53 2.86 -3.46 6.02
C ARG A 53 3.27 -4.84 5.49
N LYS A 54 3.10 -5.08 4.19
CA LYS A 54 3.20 -6.42 3.61
C LYS A 54 4.59 -6.81 3.11
N ALA A 55 5.54 -5.86 3.06
CA ALA A 55 6.89 -6.12 2.58
C ALA A 55 8.01 -5.57 3.48
N TYR A 56 7.69 -4.66 4.41
CA TYR A 56 8.70 -4.00 5.25
C TYR A 56 8.45 -4.15 6.75
N PHE A 57 7.25 -3.79 7.26
CA PHE A 57 6.96 -3.64 8.68
C PHE A 57 5.64 -4.31 9.05
N PRO A 58 5.63 -5.52 9.63
CA PRO A 58 4.40 -6.24 9.93
C PRO A 58 3.50 -5.53 10.95
N ASP A 59 4.08 -4.64 11.75
CA ASP A 59 3.41 -3.78 12.72
C ASP A 59 2.87 -2.46 12.12
N TRP A 60 3.02 -2.24 10.80
CA TRP A 60 2.47 -1.05 10.14
C TRP A 60 0.95 -1.05 10.20
N ARG A 61 0.34 0.14 10.00
CA ARG A 61 -1.12 0.24 9.95
C ARG A 61 -1.75 -0.68 8.92
N TYR A 62 -2.95 -1.14 9.21
CA TYR A 62 -3.74 -1.87 8.23
C TYR A 62 -4.03 -0.99 7.01
N SER A 63 -4.22 -1.62 5.87
CA SER A 63 -4.52 -0.96 4.60
C SER A 63 -5.44 -1.85 3.77
N GLU A 64 -6.17 -1.25 2.82
CA GLU A 64 -7.30 -1.92 2.19
C GLU A 64 -7.14 -2.13 0.68
N ASP A 65 -6.20 -1.41 0.04
CA ASP A 65 -5.99 -1.39 -1.40
C ASP A 65 -4.59 -1.90 -1.75
N LEU A 66 -4.44 -2.48 -2.93
CA LEU A 66 -3.15 -2.91 -3.48
C LEU A 66 -2.71 -1.96 -4.60
N GLY A 67 -1.62 -1.24 -4.38
CA GLY A 67 -1.00 -0.36 -5.36
C GLY A 67 0.16 -1.03 -6.08
N PHE A 68 0.23 -0.85 -7.40
CA PHE A 68 1.32 -1.36 -8.23
C PHE A 68 1.77 -0.32 -9.25
N THR A 69 3.03 -0.44 -9.68
CA THR A 69 3.51 0.13 -10.94
C THR A 69 3.84 -1.02 -11.88
N ALA A 70 3.35 -0.96 -13.11
CA ALA A 70 3.68 -1.93 -14.13
C ALA A 70 4.97 -1.51 -14.86
N LYS A 71 5.90 -2.44 -15.06
CA LYS A 71 7.17 -2.18 -15.76
C LYS A 71 6.97 -1.85 -17.24
N TRP A 72 5.90 -2.37 -17.84
CA TRP A 72 5.52 -2.09 -19.24
C TRP A 72 4.00 -2.05 -19.37
N ASN A 73 3.52 -1.44 -20.44
CA ASN A 73 2.09 -1.35 -20.70
C ASN A 73 1.58 -2.65 -21.34
N ILE A 74 0.35 -3.02 -20.97
CA ILE A 74 -0.40 -4.15 -21.54
C ILE A 74 -1.80 -3.68 -21.90
N SER A 75 -2.49 -4.42 -22.76
CA SER A 75 -3.88 -4.13 -23.11
C SER A 75 -4.84 -4.42 -21.94
N GLN A 76 -6.09 -3.97 -22.06
CA GLN A 76 -7.12 -4.28 -21.07
C GLN A 76 -7.46 -5.78 -21.08
N GLU A 77 -7.46 -6.38 -22.28
CA GLU A 77 -7.71 -7.81 -22.47
C GLU A 77 -6.61 -8.66 -21.83
N GLU A 78 -5.34 -8.30 -22.03
CA GLU A 78 -4.22 -8.98 -21.38
C GLU A 78 -4.30 -8.86 -19.86
N LEU A 79 -4.62 -7.67 -19.34
CA LEU A 79 -4.82 -7.49 -17.90
C LEU A 79 -5.96 -8.35 -17.38
N SER A 80 -7.08 -8.44 -18.09
CA SER A 80 -8.21 -9.30 -17.71
C SER A 80 -7.79 -10.78 -17.62
N HIS A 81 -7.07 -11.29 -18.63
CA HIS A 81 -6.54 -12.67 -18.62
C HIS A 81 -5.58 -12.92 -17.45
N PHE A 82 -4.71 -11.96 -17.15
CA PHE A 82 -3.83 -12.08 -16.00
C PHE A 82 -4.58 -12.09 -14.66
N LEU A 83 -5.63 -11.28 -14.52
CA LEU A 83 -6.48 -11.28 -13.33
C LEU A 83 -7.20 -12.62 -13.15
N ASP A 84 -7.77 -13.19 -14.20
CA ASP A 84 -8.46 -14.48 -14.15
C ASP A 84 -7.49 -15.59 -13.71
N ARG A 85 -6.28 -15.61 -14.28
CA ARG A 85 -5.24 -16.58 -13.90
C ARG A 85 -4.80 -16.37 -12.45
N TRP A 86 -4.55 -15.11 -12.04
CA TRP A 86 -4.16 -14.78 -10.68
C TRP A 86 -5.22 -15.21 -9.66
N TYR A 87 -6.49 -14.93 -9.92
CA TYR A 87 -7.59 -15.32 -9.03
C TYR A 87 -7.72 -16.83 -8.90
N LYS A 88 -7.53 -17.55 -10.00
CA LYS A 88 -7.50 -19.02 -9.98
C LYS A 88 -6.38 -19.55 -9.08
N GLU A 89 -5.17 -19.05 -9.22
CA GLU A 89 -4.03 -19.43 -8.35
C GLU A 89 -4.30 -19.10 -6.88
N VAL A 90 -4.93 -17.96 -6.57
CA VAL A 90 -5.33 -17.60 -5.20
C VAL A 90 -6.36 -18.60 -4.67
N GLU A 91 -7.39 -18.94 -5.45
CA GLU A 91 -8.43 -19.88 -5.04
C GLU A 91 -7.86 -21.28 -4.80
N GLU A 92 -7.03 -21.79 -5.69
CA GLU A 92 -6.39 -23.11 -5.55
C GLU A 92 -5.48 -23.17 -4.32
N ALA A 93 -4.72 -22.10 -4.05
CA ALA A 93 -3.75 -22.05 -2.95
C ALA A 93 -4.37 -21.75 -1.57
N SER A 94 -5.53 -21.07 -1.50
CA SER A 94 -6.09 -20.55 -0.25
C SER A 94 -7.59 -20.77 -0.04
N GLN A 95 -8.33 -21.13 -1.08
CA GLN A 95 -9.79 -21.18 -1.11
C GLN A 95 -10.47 -19.81 -1.02
N VAL A 96 -9.72 -18.70 -1.11
CA VAL A 96 -10.28 -17.35 -1.26
C VAL A 96 -10.71 -17.19 -2.72
N ARG A 97 -11.99 -16.86 -2.93
CA ARG A 97 -12.53 -16.63 -4.28
C ARG A 97 -12.59 -15.16 -4.59
N LEU A 98 -12.18 -14.80 -5.81
CA LEU A 98 -12.15 -13.44 -6.31
C LEU A 98 -12.90 -13.33 -7.64
N PHE A 99 -13.57 -12.21 -7.84
CA PHE A 99 -14.33 -11.91 -9.06
C PHE A 99 -14.15 -10.45 -9.45
N THR A 100 -13.73 -10.18 -10.68
CA THR A 100 -13.68 -8.81 -11.20
C THR A 100 -15.10 -8.25 -11.33
N LYS A 101 -15.37 -7.14 -10.62
CA LYS A 101 -16.63 -6.39 -10.73
C LYS A 101 -16.51 -5.17 -11.63
N MET A 102 -15.32 -4.62 -11.75
CA MET A 102 -15.01 -3.50 -12.62
C MET A 102 -13.53 -3.54 -12.98
N LEU A 103 -13.24 -3.39 -14.24
CA LEU A 103 -11.90 -3.12 -14.76
C LEU A 103 -11.99 -1.84 -15.59
N TYR A 104 -11.37 -0.78 -15.11
CA TYR A 104 -11.26 0.50 -15.80
C TYR A 104 -9.79 0.78 -16.09
N LYS A 105 -9.43 0.88 -17.37
CA LYS A 105 -8.04 1.05 -17.82
C LYS A 105 -7.97 2.15 -18.90
N PRO A 106 -7.96 3.43 -18.50
CA PRO A 106 -7.56 4.51 -19.39
C PRO A 106 -6.03 4.46 -19.64
N ASN A 107 -5.53 5.35 -20.48
CA ASN A 107 -4.11 5.45 -20.72
C ASN A 107 -3.34 5.74 -19.41
N GLY A 108 -2.26 4.99 -19.18
CA GLY A 108 -1.34 5.19 -18.06
C GLY A 108 -1.81 4.68 -16.69
N TYR A 109 -3.05 4.15 -16.58
CA TYR A 109 -3.60 3.72 -15.30
C TYR A 109 -4.62 2.60 -15.47
N ALA A 110 -4.73 1.72 -14.47
CA ALA A 110 -5.86 0.80 -14.34
C ALA A 110 -6.36 0.76 -12.89
N ARG A 111 -7.68 0.72 -12.74
CA ARG A 111 -8.33 0.43 -11.47
C ARG A 111 -9.21 -0.80 -11.61
N VAL A 112 -8.95 -1.79 -10.75
CA VAL A 112 -9.73 -3.02 -10.69
C VAL A 112 -10.47 -3.05 -9.36
N ARG A 113 -11.80 -3.24 -9.42
CA ARG A 113 -12.61 -3.53 -8.25
C ARG A 113 -12.97 -5.00 -8.24
N SER A 114 -12.53 -5.72 -7.24
CA SER A 114 -12.76 -7.15 -7.11
C SER A 114 -13.57 -7.47 -5.88
N GLN A 115 -14.59 -8.30 -6.07
CA GLN A 115 -15.32 -8.90 -4.97
C GLN A 115 -14.60 -10.15 -4.51
N PHE A 116 -14.48 -10.34 -3.21
CA PHE A 116 -13.93 -11.57 -2.63
C PHE A 116 -14.94 -12.28 -1.71
N PHE A 117 -14.72 -13.58 -1.55
CA PHE A 117 -15.31 -14.41 -0.49
C PHE A 117 -14.16 -15.05 0.27
N GLY A 118 -13.97 -14.59 1.50
CA GLY A 118 -12.94 -15.04 2.44
C GLY A 118 -13.50 -15.93 3.56
N PRO A 119 -12.80 -16.00 4.69
CA PRO A 119 -13.17 -16.84 5.84
C PRO A 119 -14.56 -16.59 6.43
N LEU A 120 -15.08 -15.36 6.32
CA LEU A 120 -16.43 -15.01 6.80
C LEU A 120 -17.54 -15.44 5.85
N ASN A 121 -17.19 -15.82 4.62
CA ASN A 121 -18.13 -16.19 3.56
C ASN A 121 -19.19 -15.09 3.24
N HIS A 122 -18.83 -13.82 3.46
CA HIS A 122 -19.61 -12.66 3.04
C HIS A 122 -18.87 -11.95 1.89
N PRO A 123 -19.59 -11.30 0.96
CA PRO A 123 -18.94 -10.55 -0.11
C PRO A 123 -18.22 -9.32 0.46
N GLY A 124 -16.90 -9.26 0.26
CA GLY A 124 -16.07 -8.09 0.53
C GLY A 124 -15.53 -7.48 -0.77
N LEU A 125 -14.91 -6.32 -0.70
CA LEU A 125 -14.32 -5.62 -1.84
C LEU A 125 -12.86 -5.28 -1.56
N ILE A 126 -12.02 -5.52 -2.58
CA ILE A 126 -10.65 -5.01 -2.64
C ILE A 126 -10.44 -4.25 -3.95
N PHE A 127 -9.48 -3.34 -3.95
CA PHE A 127 -9.12 -2.55 -5.11
C PHE A 127 -7.65 -2.75 -5.46
N PHE A 128 -7.39 -2.80 -6.77
CA PHE A 128 -6.04 -2.76 -7.33
C PHE A 128 -5.91 -1.46 -8.11
N ASP A 129 -4.90 -0.67 -7.77
CA ASP A 129 -4.52 0.54 -8.47
C ASP A 129 -3.18 0.28 -9.17
N ILE A 130 -3.16 0.27 -10.51
CA ILE A 130 -1.97 -0.06 -11.31
C ILE A 130 -1.60 1.14 -12.15
N SER A 131 -0.42 1.72 -11.93
CA SER A 131 0.15 2.78 -12.77
C SER A 131 0.99 2.16 -13.88
N PHE A 132 0.77 2.60 -15.12
CA PHE A 132 1.56 2.21 -16.30
C PHE A 132 2.46 3.34 -16.82
N ASP A 133 2.32 4.54 -16.25
CA ASP A 133 3.08 5.75 -16.60
C ASP A 133 4.00 6.25 -15.49
N GLU A 134 3.93 5.64 -14.30
CA GLU A 134 4.78 6.03 -13.18
C GLU A 134 6.21 5.51 -13.37
N PRO A 135 7.25 6.37 -13.31
CA PRO A 135 8.62 5.93 -13.45
C PRO A 135 9.07 5.09 -12.26
N LEU A 136 9.78 3.99 -12.55
CA LEU A 136 10.56 3.26 -11.57
C LEU A 136 11.92 3.96 -11.45
N CYS A 137 12.15 4.65 -10.36
CA CYS A 137 13.36 5.45 -10.15
C CYS A 137 14.53 4.62 -9.63
N LEU A 138 14.22 3.53 -8.92
CA LEU A 138 15.17 2.58 -8.35
C LEU A 138 14.85 1.16 -8.85
N GLU A 139 15.83 0.27 -8.79
CA GLU A 139 15.61 -1.14 -9.13
C GLU A 139 14.71 -1.80 -8.08
N PRO A 140 13.58 -2.41 -8.49
CA PRO A 140 12.68 -3.09 -7.57
C PRO A 140 13.32 -4.28 -6.88
N GLU A 141 12.93 -4.55 -5.65
CA GLU A 141 13.46 -5.62 -4.82
C GLU A 141 12.52 -6.81 -4.73
N HIS A 142 13.06 -8.04 -4.82
CA HIS A 142 12.32 -9.24 -4.46
C HIS A 142 12.21 -9.40 -2.95
N ARG A 143 11.05 -9.10 -2.37
CA ARG A 143 10.79 -9.19 -0.93
C ARG A 143 9.76 -10.26 -0.60
N LYS A 144 9.93 -10.89 0.57
CA LYS A 144 8.94 -11.83 1.10
C LYS A 144 7.66 -11.09 1.46
N VAL A 145 6.52 -11.71 1.17
CA VAL A 145 5.24 -11.24 1.67
C VAL A 145 5.16 -11.49 3.18
N LEU A 146 5.00 -10.42 3.95
CA LEU A 146 4.82 -10.46 5.40
C LEU A 146 3.34 -10.67 5.71
N VAL A 147 3.01 -11.77 6.31
CA VAL A 147 1.62 -12.21 6.50
C VAL A 147 1.19 -12.25 7.96
N ASP A 148 2.04 -11.75 8.89
CA ASP A 148 1.68 -11.71 10.31
C ASP A 148 0.32 -11.00 10.51
N PRO A 149 -0.58 -11.55 11.32
CA PRO A 149 -0.43 -12.69 12.25
C PRO A 149 -0.78 -14.08 11.67
N PHE A 150 -0.77 -14.24 10.36
CA PHE A 150 -1.12 -15.50 9.67
C PHE A 150 0.13 -16.35 9.37
N GLN A 151 -0.08 -17.52 8.77
CA GLN A 151 1.01 -18.41 8.41
C GLN A 151 1.58 -18.05 7.02
N SER A 152 2.88 -17.76 6.95
CA SER A 152 3.58 -17.42 5.70
C SER A 152 3.87 -18.64 4.84
N LYS A 153 3.74 -18.49 3.52
CA LYS A 153 4.19 -19.44 2.48
C LYS A 153 5.59 -19.07 1.95
N ASN A 154 6.26 -18.06 2.54
CA ASN A 154 7.60 -17.58 2.16
C ASN A 154 7.74 -17.17 0.68
N ARG A 155 6.69 -16.69 0.06
CA ARG A 155 6.70 -16.26 -1.34
C ARG A 155 7.25 -14.85 -1.48
N LYS A 156 7.84 -14.56 -2.64
CA LYS A 156 8.45 -13.26 -2.95
C LYS A 156 7.72 -12.59 -4.12
N ILE A 157 7.59 -11.28 -4.03
CA ILE A 157 7.07 -10.40 -5.08
C ILE A 157 8.02 -9.24 -5.28
N LEU A 158 7.93 -8.57 -6.43
CA LEU A 158 8.65 -7.32 -6.67
C LEU A 158 8.01 -6.18 -5.89
N VAL A 159 8.84 -5.38 -5.21
CA VAL A 159 8.41 -4.28 -4.34
C VAL A 159 9.31 -3.06 -4.59
N TYR A 160 8.76 -1.87 -4.50
CA TYR A 160 9.53 -0.64 -4.46
C TYR A 160 10.54 -0.65 -3.32
N PRO A 161 11.79 -0.16 -3.51
CA PRO A 161 12.67 0.22 -2.41
C PRO A 161 12.01 1.22 -1.47
N LEU A 162 12.45 1.23 -0.22
CA LEU A 162 11.81 2.04 0.82
C LEU A 162 11.88 3.55 0.51
N GLU A 163 13.01 3.99 -0.07
CA GLU A 163 13.22 5.36 -0.54
C GLU A 163 12.17 5.76 -1.59
N GLU A 164 11.85 4.87 -2.51
CA GLU A 164 10.87 5.17 -3.55
C GLU A 164 9.44 5.20 -3.00
N ILE A 165 9.11 4.34 -2.03
CA ILE A 165 7.82 4.42 -1.32
C ILE A 165 7.70 5.75 -0.56
N LEU A 166 8.75 6.14 0.17
CA LEU A 166 8.75 7.37 0.95
C LEU A 166 8.70 8.61 0.03
N ALA A 167 9.43 8.60 -1.08
CA ALA A 167 9.38 9.68 -2.09
C ALA A 167 7.96 9.87 -2.66
N GLU A 168 7.25 8.77 -2.98
CA GLU A 168 5.85 8.85 -3.41
C GLU A 168 4.93 9.37 -2.30
N LYS A 169 5.19 9.03 -1.05
CA LYS A 169 4.44 9.55 0.10
C LYS A 169 4.67 11.03 0.30
N LEU A 170 5.91 11.51 0.21
CA LEU A 170 6.25 12.93 0.23
C LEU A 170 5.55 13.70 -0.92
N ARG A 171 5.60 13.16 -2.14
CA ARG A 171 4.84 13.71 -3.27
C ARG A 171 3.34 13.78 -2.96
N SER A 172 2.77 12.72 -2.37
CA SER A 172 1.33 12.68 -2.03
C SER A 172 0.94 13.72 -0.98
N LEU A 173 1.86 14.13 -0.09
CA LEU A 173 1.62 15.27 0.82
C LEU A 173 1.42 16.57 0.02
N LEU A 174 2.22 16.81 -1.03
CA LEU A 174 2.11 17.99 -1.89
C LEU A 174 0.82 17.99 -2.72
N GLU A 175 0.42 16.84 -3.23
CA GLU A 175 -0.73 16.69 -4.12
C GLU A 175 -2.07 16.79 -3.38
N ARG A 176 -2.22 16.01 -2.31
CA ARG A 176 -3.53 15.76 -1.68
C ARG A 176 -3.54 15.82 -0.15
N GLY A 177 -2.39 15.63 0.52
CA GLY A 177 -2.25 15.76 1.97
C GLY A 177 -3.26 14.96 2.81
N LYS A 178 -3.52 13.68 2.49
CA LYS A 178 -4.45 12.85 3.27
C LYS A 178 -3.86 12.42 4.61
N ALA A 179 -4.72 12.14 5.59
CA ALA A 179 -4.33 11.71 6.94
C ALA A 179 -3.31 10.55 6.93
N ARG A 180 -3.55 9.54 6.09
CA ARG A 180 -2.64 8.39 5.93
C ARG A 180 -1.27 8.75 5.35
N ASP A 181 -1.18 9.79 4.52
CA ASP A 181 0.10 10.21 3.94
C ASP A 181 0.95 10.93 5.00
N TYR A 182 0.36 11.81 5.83
CA TYR A 182 1.02 12.42 6.99
C TYR A 182 1.50 11.37 8.00
N TYR A 183 0.64 10.41 8.36
CA TYR A 183 1.00 9.35 9.28
C TYR A 183 2.15 8.50 8.75
N ASP A 184 2.06 8.04 7.50
CA ASP A 184 3.08 7.17 6.91
C ASP A 184 4.45 7.88 6.82
N VAL A 185 4.48 9.15 6.37
CA VAL A 185 5.72 9.94 6.30
C VAL A 185 6.29 10.17 7.70
N TRP A 186 5.47 10.67 8.65
CA TRP A 186 5.91 10.91 10.01
C TRP A 186 6.49 9.66 10.67
N ARG A 187 5.81 8.53 10.56
CA ARG A 187 6.26 7.28 11.18
C ARG A 187 7.53 6.74 10.53
N LEU A 188 7.66 6.82 9.20
CA LEU A 188 8.89 6.43 8.50
C LEU A 188 10.08 7.28 8.96
N LEU A 189 9.92 8.60 9.01
CA LEU A 189 10.99 9.50 9.42
C LEU A 189 11.34 9.34 10.90
N LYS A 190 10.35 9.11 11.77
CA LYS A 190 10.56 8.98 13.22
C LYS A 190 11.20 7.65 13.60
N GLU A 191 10.68 6.53 13.06
CA GLU A 191 11.03 5.20 13.55
C GLU A 191 12.01 4.44 12.63
N LYS A 192 12.11 4.84 11.35
CA LYS A 192 12.82 4.08 10.32
C LYS A 192 13.88 4.90 9.57
N SER A 193 14.26 6.07 10.07
CA SER A 193 15.21 6.99 9.43
C SER A 193 16.58 6.38 9.11
N THR A 194 17.00 5.33 9.82
CA THR A 194 18.25 4.61 9.55
C THR A 194 18.14 3.55 8.45
N MET A 195 16.94 3.31 7.92
CA MET A 195 16.67 2.23 6.94
C MET A 195 16.70 2.70 5.49
N PHE A 196 16.89 3.99 5.23
CA PHE A 196 16.95 4.57 3.90
C PHE A 196 18.05 5.62 3.78
N ASP A 197 18.56 5.80 2.57
CA ASP A 197 19.52 6.84 2.24
C ASP A 197 18.81 8.14 1.89
N THR A 198 19.14 9.22 2.61
CA THR A 198 18.50 10.54 2.46
C THR A 198 18.81 11.19 1.11
N GLU A 199 20.01 11.01 0.56
CA GLU A 199 20.38 11.57 -0.73
C GLU A 199 19.65 10.85 -1.87
N ILE A 200 19.58 9.51 -1.79
CA ILE A 200 18.78 8.70 -2.74
C ILE A 200 17.31 9.09 -2.65
N LEU A 201 16.77 9.21 -1.44
CA LEU A 201 15.38 9.65 -1.22
C LEU A 201 15.10 10.99 -1.89
N LYS A 202 15.98 11.98 -1.68
CA LYS A 202 15.86 13.31 -2.26
C LYS A 202 15.87 13.27 -3.80
N GLU A 203 16.81 12.54 -4.39
CA GLU A 203 16.89 12.36 -5.84
C GLU A 203 15.61 11.76 -6.41
N VAL A 204 15.11 10.67 -5.80
CA VAL A 204 13.87 10.00 -6.21
C VAL A 204 12.67 10.93 -6.06
N PHE A 205 12.58 11.67 -4.95
CA PHE A 205 11.50 12.64 -4.73
C PHE A 205 11.45 13.69 -5.85
N TYR A 206 12.59 14.30 -6.22
CA TYR A 206 12.63 15.27 -7.31
C TYR A 206 12.23 14.67 -8.66
N LYS A 207 12.66 13.44 -8.97
CA LYS A 207 12.20 12.73 -10.18
C LYS A 207 10.68 12.54 -10.19
N LYS A 208 10.09 12.12 -9.06
CA LYS A 208 8.65 11.87 -8.93
C LYS A 208 7.80 13.14 -9.05
N ILE A 209 8.20 14.27 -8.43
CA ILE A 209 7.45 15.52 -8.54
C ILE A 209 7.60 16.13 -9.94
N THR A 210 8.77 16.05 -10.56
CA THR A 210 9.00 16.53 -11.95
C THR A 210 8.12 15.76 -12.93
N HIS A 211 8.03 14.43 -12.80
CA HIS A 211 7.17 13.61 -13.66
C HIS A 211 5.70 14.03 -13.60
N LYS A 212 5.21 14.45 -12.44
CA LYS A 212 3.82 14.91 -12.25
C LYS A 212 3.64 16.43 -12.39
N ASN A 213 4.68 17.16 -12.80
CA ASN A 213 4.68 18.62 -12.90
C ASN A 213 4.26 19.33 -11.60
N ILE A 214 4.67 18.80 -10.44
CA ILE A 214 4.38 19.38 -9.14
C ILE A 214 5.46 20.39 -8.78
N GLN A 215 5.06 21.60 -8.38
CA GLN A 215 5.98 22.60 -7.87
C GLN A 215 6.31 22.33 -6.40
N PHE A 216 7.58 22.41 -6.08
CA PHE A 216 8.10 22.30 -4.72
C PHE A 216 8.91 23.57 -4.38
N ASN A 217 8.39 24.38 -3.46
CA ASN A 217 8.96 25.65 -3.05
C ASN A 217 9.58 25.57 -1.64
N GLY A 218 10.24 24.46 -1.34
CA GLY A 218 10.83 24.20 -0.03
C GLY A 218 9.82 23.66 0.99
N LEU A 219 10.23 23.64 2.26
CA LEU A 219 9.50 22.99 3.36
C LEU A 219 8.07 23.50 3.55
N ASP A 220 7.84 24.78 3.26
CA ASP A 220 6.51 25.38 3.36
C ASP A 220 5.47 24.70 2.44
N SER A 221 5.92 24.04 1.38
CA SER A 221 5.04 23.27 0.48
C SER A 221 4.36 22.07 1.18
N PHE A 222 4.94 21.57 2.25
CA PHE A 222 4.36 20.49 3.07
C PHE A 222 3.42 20.99 4.16
N ILE A 223 3.33 22.33 4.36
CA ILE A 223 2.44 22.91 5.35
C ILE A 223 0.99 22.70 4.91
N LEU A 224 0.20 22.28 5.87
CA LEU A 224 -1.22 22.01 5.70
C LEU A 224 -1.99 23.20 5.15
N LYS A 225 -2.64 22.98 4.03
CA LYS A 225 -3.58 23.94 3.44
C LYS A 225 -4.92 23.97 4.18
N ASP A 226 -5.32 22.85 4.81
CA ASP A 226 -6.59 22.74 5.51
C ASP A 226 -6.50 21.78 6.72
N ARG A 227 -6.15 22.37 7.86
CA ARG A 227 -6.00 21.62 9.12
C ARG A 227 -7.33 21.03 9.61
N GLU A 228 -8.45 21.71 9.47
CA GLU A 228 -9.75 21.26 9.95
C GLU A 228 -10.22 19.99 9.21
N ILE A 229 -9.97 19.95 7.89
CA ILE A 229 -10.25 18.77 7.07
C ILE A 229 -9.42 17.60 7.55
N LEU A 230 -8.11 17.80 7.78
CA LEU A 230 -7.24 16.73 8.25
C LEU A 230 -7.63 16.22 9.63
N GLU A 231 -7.97 17.10 10.59
CA GLU A 231 -8.44 16.73 11.93
C GLU A 231 -9.69 15.85 11.85
N ARG A 232 -10.65 16.21 10.99
CA ARG A 232 -11.87 15.41 10.76
C ARG A 232 -11.57 14.01 10.22
N TYR A 233 -10.64 13.89 9.28
CA TYR A 233 -10.31 12.62 8.66
C TYR A 233 -9.30 11.80 9.45
N TRP A 234 -8.54 12.39 10.38
CA TRP A 234 -7.51 11.69 11.14
C TRP A 234 -8.04 10.46 11.87
N MET A 235 -9.08 10.64 12.69
CA MET A 235 -9.72 9.54 13.38
C MET A 235 -10.55 8.64 12.44
N ASN A 236 -11.25 9.23 11.48
CA ASN A 236 -12.15 8.49 10.60
C ASN A 236 -11.39 7.55 9.64
N GLU A 237 -10.24 7.97 9.10
CA GLU A 237 -9.44 7.17 8.17
C GLU A 237 -8.45 6.23 8.89
N LEU A 238 -7.91 6.63 10.04
CA LEU A 238 -6.81 5.90 10.70
C LEU A 238 -7.23 5.18 11.98
N GLY A 239 -8.25 5.65 12.68
CA GLY A 239 -8.62 5.11 14.00
C GLY A 239 -9.00 3.63 14.00
N HIS A 240 -9.49 3.11 12.87
CA HIS A 240 -9.80 1.69 12.71
C HIS A 240 -8.63 0.85 12.17
N GLN A 241 -7.55 1.51 11.70
CA GLN A 241 -6.36 0.86 11.13
C GLN A 241 -5.19 0.77 12.10
N ILE A 242 -5.25 1.51 13.22
CA ILE A 242 -4.15 1.70 14.18
C ILE A 242 -4.70 1.59 15.60
N ASN A 243 -4.13 0.68 16.41
CA ASN A 243 -4.56 0.50 17.79
C ASN A 243 -4.23 1.70 18.70
N GLN A 244 -3.09 2.34 18.45
CA GLN A 244 -2.60 3.50 19.21
C GLN A 244 -2.26 4.61 18.22
N LEU A 245 -3.31 5.30 17.72
CA LEU A 245 -3.15 6.41 16.81
C LEU A 245 -2.56 7.61 17.57
N PRO A 246 -1.41 8.17 17.13
CA PRO A 246 -0.85 9.37 17.73
C PRO A 246 -1.79 10.56 17.55
N LEU A 247 -1.67 11.56 18.43
CA LEU A 247 -2.42 12.80 18.25
C LEU A 247 -1.93 13.54 16.99
N LEU A 248 -2.85 14.06 16.20
CA LEU A 248 -2.49 14.82 15.00
C LEU A 248 -1.56 15.99 15.33
N VAL A 249 -1.78 16.66 16.46
CA VAL A 249 -0.94 17.79 16.90
C VAL A 249 0.51 17.38 17.14
N GLU A 250 0.77 16.17 17.64
CA GLU A 250 2.13 15.64 17.80
C GLU A 250 2.79 15.42 16.46
N VAL A 251 2.09 14.76 15.53
CA VAL A 251 2.57 14.52 14.16
C VAL A 251 2.93 15.83 13.46
N LEU A 252 2.04 16.82 13.53
CA LEU A 252 2.25 18.11 12.88
C LEU A 252 3.34 18.98 13.53
N SER A 253 3.59 18.79 14.81
CA SER A 253 4.67 19.53 15.53
C SER A 253 6.05 18.94 15.24
N GLU A 254 6.15 17.62 15.06
CA GLU A 254 7.43 16.92 14.84
C GLU A 254 7.85 16.89 13.35
N LEU A 255 6.89 16.79 12.44
CA LEU A 255 7.14 16.57 11.01
C LEU A 255 8.03 17.65 10.35
N PRO A 256 7.87 18.98 10.62
CA PRO A 256 8.70 19.98 9.99
C PRO A 256 10.20 19.83 10.28
N SER A 257 10.58 19.52 11.51
CA SER A 257 11.98 19.30 11.88
C SER A 257 12.57 18.04 11.23
N MET A 258 11.76 17.00 11.07
CA MET A 258 12.17 15.76 10.38
C MET A 258 12.39 15.99 8.89
N LEU A 259 11.49 16.77 8.25
CA LEU A 259 11.62 17.13 6.83
C LEU A 259 12.82 18.05 6.58
N ALA A 260 13.14 18.96 7.50
CA ALA A 260 14.31 19.82 7.41
C ALA A 260 15.65 19.04 7.46
N ASN A 261 15.66 17.82 7.96
CA ASN A 261 16.83 16.94 7.90
C ASN A 261 17.00 16.24 6.52
N ILE A 262 15.98 16.36 5.65
CA ILE A 262 16.01 15.79 4.30
C ILE A 262 16.29 16.89 3.28
N PHE A 263 15.57 18.00 3.33
CA PHE A 263 15.59 19.07 2.35
C PHE A 263 16.34 20.32 2.83
#